data_9488df00fe14089ec8fe1cb47e86f2e2
#
_entry.id   9488df00fe14089ec8fe1cb47e86f2e2
#
_cell.length_a   1.000
_cell.length_b   1.000
_cell.length_c   1.000
_cell.angle_alpha   90.00
_cell.angle_beta   90.00
_cell.angle_gamma   90.00
#
_symmetry.space_group_name_H-M   'P 1'
#
loop_
_entity.id
_entity.type
_entity.pdbx_description
1 polymer ?
#
loop_
_entity_poly.entity_id
_entity_poly.type
_entity_poly.pdbx_seq_one_letter_code
_entity_poly.pdbx_strand_id
1 'polypeptide(L)'
;MTPKERLYARLKGDEVDKIPNLNIVMLFAAKYAGVKYGEFCKDYRQLVSAQLKTAEDFGLDILTVMSDPNREVADYGAKVAFVEDDLPVCREILVKEPEELSKIKKWDPLKSERMLDRIKAVQLFRELKGMEYPILGWVEGPFAEFTDLTGVSDGMLMLFDEPEAVEEAMEIIASQALDCAKAQIDAGADIIGMGDAAASLVSREIYQEFIFPLEQKIVQGIHEYGGLVKLHICGNTNHILELMIETGADIIDIDYLTDYENAIQMAAGKCSICGNFDPTSILLQGSRDDVIEAVKSCIDLGDKTSLVSAGCEVPKMTPFENLKAVDAYLKGGMRI
;
A
#
# COMPACT_ATOMS: atom_id res chain seq x y z
N MET A 1 10.31 -22.07 -6.06
CA MET A 1 10.48 -20.70 -6.57
C MET A 1 10.84 -19.77 -5.43
N THR A 2 11.69 -18.76 -5.65
CA THR A 2 11.85 -17.64 -4.71
C THR A 2 10.56 -16.80 -4.69
N PRO A 3 10.28 -16.02 -3.63
CA PRO A 3 9.18 -15.06 -3.62
C PRO A 3 9.14 -14.15 -4.85
N LYS A 4 10.31 -13.67 -5.28
CA LYS A 4 10.43 -12.81 -6.47
C LYS A 4 10.03 -13.53 -7.76
N GLU A 5 10.59 -14.70 -8.02
CA GLU A 5 10.22 -15.51 -9.18
C GLU A 5 8.73 -15.84 -9.19
N ARG A 6 8.18 -16.20 -8.03
CA ARG A 6 6.77 -16.56 -7.85
C ARG A 6 5.84 -15.39 -8.18
N LEU A 7 6.11 -14.21 -7.64
CA LEU A 7 5.28 -13.03 -7.90
C LEU A 7 5.30 -12.66 -9.39
N TYR A 8 6.48 -12.56 -10.00
CA TYR A 8 6.59 -12.21 -11.41
C TYR A 8 5.99 -13.26 -12.36
N ALA A 9 6.09 -14.55 -12.04
CA ALA A 9 5.42 -15.61 -12.78
C ALA A 9 3.90 -15.49 -12.66
N ARG A 10 3.40 -15.27 -11.44
CA ARG A 10 1.96 -15.13 -11.17
C ARG A 10 1.34 -13.93 -11.90
N LEU A 11 2.01 -12.77 -11.89
CA LEU A 11 1.55 -11.58 -12.60
C LEU A 11 1.44 -11.81 -14.12
N LYS A 12 2.24 -12.73 -14.68
CA LYS A 12 2.15 -13.15 -16.10
C LYS A 12 1.12 -14.23 -16.35
N GLY A 13 0.51 -14.78 -15.32
CA GLY A 13 -0.42 -15.91 -15.41
C GLY A 13 0.28 -17.25 -15.62
N ASP A 14 1.58 -17.36 -15.34
CA ASP A 14 2.34 -18.61 -15.38
C ASP A 14 2.04 -19.47 -14.13
N GLU A 15 2.33 -20.76 -14.22
CA GLU A 15 2.21 -21.68 -13.10
C GLU A 15 3.22 -21.35 -11.98
N VAL A 16 2.76 -21.41 -10.73
CA VAL A 16 3.57 -21.14 -9.54
C VAL A 16 3.45 -22.30 -8.53
N ASP A 17 4.46 -22.45 -7.68
CA ASP A 17 4.49 -23.47 -6.64
C ASP A 17 3.51 -23.19 -5.48
N LYS A 18 3.14 -21.94 -5.25
CA LYS A 18 2.02 -21.46 -4.41
C LYS A 18 1.56 -20.11 -4.90
N ILE A 19 0.32 -19.70 -4.58
CA ILE A 19 -0.14 -18.33 -4.85
C ILE A 19 0.61 -17.36 -3.92
N PRO A 20 1.10 -16.20 -4.44
CA PRO A 20 1.81 -15.23 -3.62
C PRO A 20 0.95 -14.67 -2.48
N ASN A 21 1.55 -14.59 -1.29
CA ASN A 21 0.99 -14.01 -0.08
C ASN A 21 1.48 -12.56 0.07
N LEU A 22 0.61 -11.58 -0.19
CA LEU A 22 0.94 -10.16 -0.16
C LEU A 22 0.30 -9.41 1.03
N ASN A 23 0.04 -10.09 2.13
CA ASN A 23 -0.50 -9.45 3.32
C ASN A 23 0.38 -8.27 3.77
N ILE A 24 -0.25 -7.12 4.00
CA ILE A 24 0.39 -5.91 4.51
C ILE A 24 0.58 -6.05 6.03
N VAL A 25 1.82 -5.97 6.47
CA VAL A 25 2.18 -6.07 7.89
C VAL A 25 3.02 -4.86 8.29
N MET A 26 2.50 -4.04 9.20
CA MET A 26 3.20 -2.89 9.78
C MET A 26 3.27 -3.03 11.31
N LEU A 27 2.20 -2.65 12.01
CA LEU A 27 2.10 -2.81 13.47
C LEU A 27 2.28 -4.26 13.91
N PHE A 28 1.77 -5.22 13.13
CA PHE A 28 1.95 -6.65 13.40
C PHE A 28 3.43 -7.04 13.33
N ALA A 29 4.16 -6.61 12.30
CA ALA A 29 5.58 -6.94 12.11
C ALA A 29 6.45 -6.38 13.25
N ALA A 30 6.23 -5.12 13.63
CA ALA A 30 6.94 -4.51 14.75
C ALA A 30 6.70 -5.28 16.05
N LYS A 31 5.43 -5.61 16.37
CA LYS A 31 5.07 -6.40 17.53
C LYS A 31 5.71 -7.79 17.51
N TYR A 32 5.64 -8.50 16.37
CA TYR A 32 6.21 -9.84 16.23
C TYR A 32 7.73 -9.84 16.43
N ALA A 33 8.41 -8.82 15.93
CA ALA A 33 9.86 -8.66 16.11
C ALA A 33 10.25 -8.13 17.49
N GLY A 34 9.31 -7.70 18.32
CA GLY A 34 9.57 -7.09 19.62
C GLY A 34 10.12 -5.66 19.54
N VAL A 35 9.85 -4.97 18.43
CA VAL A 35 10.24 -3.57 18.20
C VAL A 35 9.10 -2.64 18.59
N LYS A 36 9.40 -1.55 19.28
CA LYS A 36 8.41 -0.49 19.51
C LYS A 36 8.05 0.19 18.21
N TYR A 37 6.74 0.44 17.97
CA TYR A 37 6.31 0.95 16.68
C TYR A 37 6.89 2.33 16.33
N GLY A 38 7.06 3.20 17.32
CA GLY A 38 7.71 4.49 17.12
C GLY A 38 9.16 4.37 16.63
N GLU A 39 9.89 3.32 17.03
CA GLU A 39 11.24 3.05 16.52
C GLU A 39 11.18 2.41 15.13
N PHE A 40 10.23 1.50 14.89
CA PHE A 40 9.96 0.96 13.55
C PHE A 40 9.71 2.07 12.52
N CYS A 41 9.00 3.13 12.88
CA CYS A 41 8.73 4.26 11.99
C CYS A 41 9.92 5.20 11.78
N LYS A 42 10.89 5.27 12.72
CA LYS A 42 12.00 6.26 12.70
C LYS A 42 13.35 5.69 12.29
N ASP A 43 13.54 4.40 12.39
CA ASP A 43 14.81 3.74 12.04
C ASP A 43 14.57 2.62 11.03
N TYR A 44 14.99 2.86 9.81
CA TYR A 44 14.88 1.90 8.71
C TYR A 44 15.49 0.53 9.03
N ARG A 45 16.48 0.43 9.93
CA ARG A 45 17.08 -0.86 10.33
C ARG A 45 16.11 -1.69 11.14
N GLN A 46 15.34 -1.05 12.03
CA GLN A 46 14.31 -1.69 12.82
C GLN A 46 13.15 -2.17 11.92
N LEU A 47 12.72 -1.31 10.99
CA LEU A 47 11.71 -1.67 9.99
C LEU A 47 12.18 -2.89 9.18
N VAL A 48 13.36 -2.82 8.59
CA VAL A 48 13.90 -3.90 7.74
C VAL A 48 14.03 -5.21 8.51
N SER A 49 14.57 -5.18 9.73
CA SER A 49 14.70 -6.38 10.58
C SER A 49 13.35 -7.01 10.91
N ALA A 50 12.36 -6.18 11.27
CA ALA A 50 11.01 -6.66 11.62
C ALA A 50 10.27 -7.24 10.42
N GLN A 51 10.33 -6.56 9.27
CA GLN A 51 9.70 -7.01 8.04
C GLN A 51 10.32 -8.30 7.50
N LEU A 52 11.66 -8.41 7.48
CA LEU A 52 12.36 -9.63 7.06
C LEU A 52 11.96 -10.83 7.92
N LYS A 53 12.04 -10.66 9.25
CA LYS A 53 11.65 -11.70 10.18
C LYS A 53 10.21 -12.15 9.97
N THR A 54 9.30 -11.21 9.77
CA THR A 54 7.88 -11.51 9.56
C THR A 54 7.66 -12.19 8.21
N ALA A 55 8.29 -11.72 7.14
CA ALA A 55 8.15 -12.32 5.82
C ALA A 55 8.65 -13.78 5.81
N GLU A 56 9.80 -14.06 6.42
CA GLU A 56 10.37 -15.42 6.50
C GLU A 56 9.51 -16.35 7.35
N ASP A 57 9.03 -15.90 8.52
CA ASP A 57 8.30 -16.73 9.49
C ASP A 57 6.83 -16.97 9.12
N PHE A 58 6.22 -16.09 8.30
CA PHE A 58 4.81 -16.18 7.87
C PHE A 58 4.66 -16.38 6.35
N GLY A 59 5.75 -16.60 5.63
CA GLY A 59 5.72 -16.91 4.20
C GLY A 59 5.14 -15.84 3.33
N LEU A 60 5.40 -14.55 3.67
CA LEU A 60 5.06 -13.43 2.80
C LEU A 60 5.96 -13.46 1.56
N ASP A 61 5.42 -13.04 0.43
CA ASP A 61 6.15 -13.07 -0.84
C ASP A 61 6.62 -11.68 -1.29
N ILE A 62 6.62 -10.71 -0.38
CA ILE A 62 7.03 -9.33 -0.63
C ILE A 62 7.66 -8.71 0.61
N LEU A 63 8.64 -7.81 0.43
CA LEU A 63 9.20 -6.97 1.48
C LEU A 63 8.75 -5.54 1.26
N THR A 64 8.17 -4.91 2.29
CA THR A 64 7.64 -3.55 2.17
C THR A 64 8.31 -2.57 3.12
N VAL A 65 8.45 -1.33 2.65
CA VAL A 65 8.92 -0.19 3.46
C VAL A 65 7.76 0.63 4.05
N MET A 66 6.55 0.13 3.92
CA MET A 66 5.36 0.77 4.47
C MET A 66 5.42 0.83 6.00
N SER A 67 5.13 1.99 6.58
CA SER A 67 5.14 2.19 8.04
C SER A 67 3.94 2.97 8.55
N ASP A 68 3.62 4.08 7.94
CA ASP A 68 2.56 4.99 8.39
C ASP A 68 2.21 6.01 7.29
N PRO A 69 0.99 6.55 7.27
CA PRO A 69 0.55 7.53 6.27
C PRO A 69 1.14 8.93 6.50
N ASN A 70 1.71 9.21 7.69
CA ASN A 70 2.21 10.54 8.04
C ASN A 70 3.68 10.76 7.62
N ARG A 71 4.23 9.94 6.74
CA ARG A 71 5.65 10.03 6.39
C ARG A 71 5.92 11.24 5.49
N GLU A 72 5.21 11.36 4.41
CA GLU A 72 5.29 12.47 3.47
C GLU A 72 4.77 13.77 4.10
N VAL A 73 3.65 13.72 4.81
CA VAL A 73 3.06 14.82 5.59
C VAL A 73 4.09 15.50 6.51
N ALA A 74 4.94 14.72 7.19
CA ALA A 74 6.02 15.26 8.01
C ALA A 74 7.09 15.98 7.18
N ASP A 75 7.44 15.46 6.01
CA ASP A 75 8.43 16.06 5.11
C ASP A 75 7.89 17.31 4.41
N TYR A 76 6.56 17.45 4.25
CA TYR A 76 5.91 18.71 3.86
C TYR A 76 5.94 19.78 4.98
N GLY A 77 6.18 19.37 6.23
CA GLY A 77 6.35 20.29 7.36
C GLY A 77 5.19 20.30 8.37
N ALA A 78 4.22 19.39 8.25
CA ALA A 78 3.21 19.20 9.28
C ALA A 78 3.84 18.63 10.58
N LYS A 79 3.20 18.86 11.72
CA LYS A 79 3.73 18.40 13.01
C LYS A 79 3.25 17.00 13.34
N VAL A 80 4.08 16.03 13.11
CA VAL A 80 3.82 14.62 13.43
C VAL A 80 4.47 14.24 14.75
N ALA A 81 3.68 13.68 15.67
CA ALA A 81 4.14 13.12 16.94
C ALA A 81 4.24 11.61 16.87
N PHE A 82 5.40 11.08 17.25
CA PHE A 82 5.58 9.64 17.36
C PHE A 82 5.06 9.13 18.70
N VAL A 83 4.18 8.15 18.63
CA VAL A 83 3.70 7.39 19.79
C VAL A 83 4.65 6.22 20.01
N GLU A 84 4.91 5.85 21.26
CA GLU A 84 5.92 4.83 21.58
C GLU A 84 5.62 3.48 20.89
N ASP A 85 4.36 3.04 20.94
CA ASP A 85 3.97 1.72 20.45
C ASP A 85 2.64 1.75 19.67
N ASP A 86 2.43 2.81 18.86
CA ASP A 86 1.28 2.98 17.99
C ASP A 86 1.64 3.86 16.79
N LEU A 87 0.69 4.06 15.86
CA LEU A 87 0.86 4.92 14.68
C LEU A 87 1.25 6.35 15.05
N PRO A 88 2.16 6.98 14.30
CA PRO A 88 2.39 8.42 14.40
C PRO A 88 1.08 9.19 14.20
N VAL A 89 0.95 10.31 14.88
CA VAL A 89 -0.25 11.15 14.83
C VAL A 89 0.10 12.54 14.34
N CYS A 90 -0.53 13.00 13.26
CA CYS A 90 -0.46 14.39 12.87
C CYS A 90 -1.14 15.26 13.93
N ARG A 91 -0.36 16.12 14.62
CA ARG A 91 -0.84 17.01 15.69
C ARG A 91 -1.26 18.36 15.17
N GLU A 92 -0.68 18.78 14.05
CA GLU A 92 -0.99 20.03 13.41
C GLU A 92 -0.82 19.85 11.90
N ILE A 93 -1.92 19.93 11.18
CA ILE A 93 -1.96 19.87 9.72
C ILE A 93 -1.26 21.07 9.11
N LEU A 94 -0.81 20.93 7.87
CA LEU A 94 -0.06 22.00 7.16
C LEU A 94 -0.98 23.13 6.71
N VAL A 95 -2.15 22.81 6.20
CA VAL A 95 -3.12 23.73 5.58
C VAL A 95 -4.40 23.71 6.39
N LYS A 96 -4.80 24.88 6.90
CA LYS A 96 -6.04 25.06 7.69
C LYS A 96 -7.09 25.85 6.94
N GLU A 97 -6.65 26.68 6.02
CA GLU A 97 -7.50 27.57 5.22
C GLU A 97 -7.05 27.52 3.76
N PRO A 98 -7.93 27.76 2.76
CA PRO A 98 -7.60 27.64 1.34
C PRO A 98 -6.40 28.50 0.91
N GLU A 99 -6.21 29.68 1.50
CA GLU A 99 -5.10 30.59 1.20
C GLU A 99 -3.73 29.96 1.56
N GLU A 100 -3.73 28.97 2.44
CA GLU A 100 -2.54 28.25 2.87
C GLU A 100 -2.13 27.09 1.94
N LEU A 101 -2.93 26.73 0.92
CA LEU A 101 -2.58 25.72 -0.09
C LEU A 101 -1.22 26.00 -0.74
N SER A 102 -0.84 27.28 -0.85
CA SER A 102 0.48 27.71 -1.31
C SER A 102 1.66 27.24 -0.45
N LYS A 103 1.42 26.68 0.74
CA LYS A 103 2.44 26.02 1.59
C LYS A 103 2.84 24.65 1.03
N ILE A 104 1.98 23.98 0.27
CA ILE A 104 2.27 22.71 -0.37
C ILE A 104 3.30 22.97 -1.48
N LYS A 105 4.54 22.52 -1.24
CA LYS A 105 5.67 22.73 -2.14
C LYS A 105 6.52 21.48 -2.20
N LYS A 106 7.11 21.24 -3.36
CA LYS A 106 8.05 20.14 -3.55
C LYS A 106 9.27 20.28 -2.63
N TRP A 107 9.75 19.13 -2.19
CA TRP A 107 10.96 18.97 -1.40
C TRP A 107 11.84 17.84 -1.98
N ASP A 108 13.10 17.80 -1.59
CA ASP A 108 14.07 16.81 -2.09
C ASP A 108 14.00 15.51 -1.27
N PRO A 109 13.55 14.38 -1.85
CA PRO A 109 13.45 13.10 -1.13
C PRO A 109 14.78 12.61 -0.52
N LEU A 110 15.90 13.03 -1.09
CA LEU A 110 17.24 12.65 -0.61
C LEU A 110 17.75 13.55 0.52
N LYS A 111 17.02 14.61 0.87
CA LYS A 111 17.35 15.54 1.95
C LYS A 111 16.30 15.59 3.05
N SER A 112 15.12 15.05 2.81
CA SER A 112 14.05 14.94 3.80
C SER A 112 14.37 13.86 4.83
N GLU A 113 13.86 14.01 6.03
CA GLU A 113 14.16 13.07 7.12
C GLU A 113 13.46 11.73 6.93
N ARG A 114 12.14 11.79 6.70
CA ARG A 114 11.29 10.60 6.70
C ARG A 114 11.41 9.79 5.41
N MET A 115 11.41 10.46 4.26
CA MET A 115 11.56 9.77 2.97
C MET A 115 12.97 9.21 2.78
N LEU A 116 14.03 9.93 3.20
CA LEU A 116 15.39 9.39 3.16
C LEU A 116 15.54 8.11 4.00
N ASP A 117 14.86 8.03 5.15
CA ASP A 117 14.83 6.80 5.96
C ASP A 117 14.15 5.65 5.19
N ARG A 118 13.02 5.91 4.52
CA ARG A 118 12.33 4.94 3.65
C ARG A 118 13.23 4.47 2.49
N ILE A 119 13.93 5.39 1.82
CA ILE A 119 14.88 5.07 0.74
C ILE A 119 16.00 4.16 1.25
N LYS A 120 16.56 4.44 2.43
CA LYS A 120 17.57 3.59 3.07
C LYS A 120 17.03 2.21 3.43
N ALA A 121 15.75 2.08 3.79
CA ALA A 121 15.11 0.78 3.99
C ALA A 121 15.10 -0.04 2.69
N VAL A 122 14.72 0.59 1.56
CA VAL A 122 14.76 -0.05 0.25
C VAL A 122 16.18 -0.53 -0.09
N GLN A 123 17.19 0.33 0.08
CA GLN A 123 18.59 -0.04 -0.17
C GLN A 123 19.03 -1.24 0.67
N LEU A 124 18.70 -1.24 1.96
CA LEU A 124 19.08 -2.32 2.86
C LEU A 124 18.36 -3.64 2.50
N PHE A 125 17.08 -3.60 2.15
CA PHE A 125 16.38 -4.79 1.62
C PHE A 125 17.04 -5.32 0.34
N ARG A 126 17.39 -4.41 -0.60
CA ARG A 126 18.06 -4.79 -1.84
C ARG A 126 19.38 -5.49 -1.59
N GLU A 127 20.18 -4.97 -0.66
CA GLU A 127 21.46 -5.57 -0.27
C GLU A 127 21.28 -6.95 0.38
N LEU A 128 20.31 -7.10 1.27
CA LEU A 128 20.14 -8.32 2.06
C LEU A 128 19.39 -9.43 1.29
N LYS A 129 18.32 -9.09 0.57
CA LYS A 129 17.36 -10.06 0.04
C LYS A 129 16.84 -9.74 -1.37
N GLY A 130 17.36 -8.74 -2.05
CA GLY A 130 16.83 -8.27 -3.34
C GLY A 130 16.89 -9.28 -4.49
N MET A 131 17.63 -10.38 -4.34
CA MET A 131 17.63 -11.49 -5.29
C MET A 131 16.52 -12.51 -5.01
N GLU A 132 16.06 -12.59 -3.76
CA GLU A 132 15.07 -13.58 -3.32
C GLU A 132 13.65 -13.01 -3.27
N TYR A 133 13.52 -11.74 -2.84
CA TYR A 133 12.24 -11.06 -2.63
C TYR A 133 12.06 -9.86 -3.58
N PRO A 134 10.83 -9.61 -4.06
CA PRO A 134 10.48 -8.32 -4.61
C PRO A 134 10.40 -7.28 -3.47
N ILE A 135 10.85 -6.06 -3.75
CA ILE A 135 10.87 -4.96 -2.78
C ILE A 135 9.81 -3.96 -3.17
N LEU A 136 8.86 -3.73 -2.26
CA LEU A 136 7.78 -2.76 -2.40
C LEU A 136 8.18 -1.45 -1.71
N GLY A 137 8.46 -0.43 -2.52
CA GLY A 137 8.46 0.96 -2.09
C GLY A 137 7.04 1.45 -1.81
N TRP A 138 6.89 2.67 -1.27
CA TRP A 138 5.56 3.22 -0.98
C TRP A 138 5.54 4.72 -1.17
N VAL A 139 4.43 5.23 -1.72
CA VAL A 139 4.06 6.65 -1.75
C VAL A 139 2.59 6.79 -1.41
N GLU A 140 2.20 7.93 -0.86
CA GLU A 140 0.79 8.24 -0.72
C GLU A 140 0.23 8.76 -2.05
N GLY A 141 -1.04 8.42 -2.31
CA GLY A 141 -1.78 8.89 -3.47
C GLY A 141 -2.14 10.38 -3.35
N PRO A 142 -2.50 11.01 -4.46
CA PRO A 142 -2.67 12.47 -4.49
C PRO A 142 -3.76 12.98 -3.55
N PHE A 143 -4.85 12.25 -3.40
CA PHE A 143 -5.96 12.69 -2.55
C PHE A 143 -5.79 12.30 -1.08
N ALA A 144 -5.19 11.13 -0.80
CA ALA A 144 -4.83 10.76 0.58
C ALA A 144 -3.86 11.78 1.17
N GLU A 145 -2.76 12.07 0.46
CA GLU A 145 -1.79 13.07 0.92
C GLU A 145 -2.40 14.47 1.07
N PHE A 146 -3.25 14.88 0.11
CA PHE A 146 -3.96 16.14 0.20
C PHE A 146 -4.82 16.22 1.47
N THR A 147 -5.60 15.18 1.75
CA THR A 147 -6.46 15.14 2.95
C THR A 147 -5.67 14.99 4.25
N ASP A 148 -4.50 14.37 4.23
CA ASP A 148 -3.60 14.30 5.38
C ASP A 148 -2.94 15.65 5.69
N LEU A 149 -2.72 16.49 4.66
CA LEU A 149 -2.19 17.86 4.81
C LEU A 149 -3.25 18.88 5.25
N THR A 150 -4.52 18.67 4.88
CA THR A 150 -5.62 19.62 5.09
C THR A 150 -6.60 19.16 6.18
N GLY A 151 -6.61 17.88 6.52
CA GLY A 151 -7.72 17.22 7.24
C GLY A 151 -8.82 16.76 6.28
N VAL A 152 -9.33 15.54 6.47
CA VAL A 152 -10.27 14.90 5.54
C VAL A 152 -11.51 15.77 5.27
N SER A 153 -12.15 16.29 6.32
CA SER A 153 -13.39 17.08 6.18
C SER A 153 -13.14 18.43 5.50
N ASP A 154 -12.08 19.12 5.92
CA ASP A 154 -11.76 20.45 5.39
C ASP A 154 -11.25 20.35 3.96
N GLY A 155 -10.42 19.34 3.64
CA GLY A 155 -9.97 19.07 2.27
C GLY A 155 -11.12 18.79 1.31
N MET A 156 -12.13 18.02 1.75
CA MET A 156 -13.33 17.78 0.95
C MET A 156 -14.15 19.07 0.72
N LEU A 157 -14.26 19.95 1.72
CA LEU A 157 -14.93 21.24 1.55
C LEU A 157 -14.15 22.13 0.58
N MET A 158 -12.83 22.21 0.72
CA MET A 158 -11.97 22.98 -0.19
C MET A 158 -12.13 22.55 -1.65
N LEU A 159 -12.32 21.24 -1.90
CA LEU A 159 -12.53 20.71 -3.25
C LEU A 159 -13.78 21.29 -3.92
N PHE A 160 -14.82 21.66 -3.15
CA PHE A 160 -16.03 22.29 -3.67
C PHE A 160 -15.92 23.81 -3.74
N ASP A 161 -15.25 24.44 -2.75
CA ASP A 161 -15.20 25.89 -2.62
C ASP A 161 -14.09 26.51 -3.49
N GLU A 162 -12.94 25.82 -3.64
CA GLU A 162 -11.75 26.30 -4.34
C GLU A 162 -11.13 25.22 -5.26
N PRO A 163 -11.91 24.63 -6.19
CA PRO A 163 -11.48 23.46 -6.97
C PRO A 163 -10.19 23.67 -7.76
N GLU A 164 -10.00 24.85 -8.37
CA GLU A 164 -8.80 25.18 -9.16
C GLU A 164 -7.53 25.20 -8.27
N ALA A 165 -7.61 25.76 -7.07
CA ALA A 165 -6.49 25.82 -6.14
C ALA A 165 -6.16 24.43 -5.55
N VAL A 166 -7.17 23.59 -5.34
CA VAL A 166 -7.00 22.21 -4.91
C VAL A 166 -6.36 21.38 -6.02
N GLU A 167 -6.79 21.54 -7.26
CA GLU A 167 -6.18 20.84 -8.41
C GLU A 167 -4.69 21.20 -8.55
N GLU A 168 -4.32 22.48 -8.44
CA GLU A 168 -2.91 22.91 -8.45
C GLU A 168 -2.11 22.27 -7.30
N ALA A 169 -2.67 22.21 -6.09
CA ALA A 169 -2.02 21.58 -4.93
C ALA A 169 -1.83 20.07 -5.12
N MET A 170 -2.85 19.37 -5.60
CA MET A 170 -2.79 17.92 -5.88
C MET A 170 -1.82 17.59 -7.01
N GLU A 171 -1.67 18.44 -8.02
CA GLU A 171 -0.65 18.31 -9.06
C GLU A 171 0.78 18.39 -8.50
N ILE A 172 1.02 19.27 -7.52
CA ILE A 172 2.31 19.37 -6.82
C ILE A 172 2.54 18.08 -6.02
N ILE A 173 1.53 17.58 -5.32
CA ILE A 173 1.57 16.33 -4.55
C ILE A 173 1.88 15.14 -5.47
N ALA A 174 1.16 14.99 -6.58
CA ALA A 174 1.40 13.92 -7.55
C ALA A 174 2.82 13.98 -8.14
N SER A 175 3.32 15.18 -8.46
CA SER A 175 4.70 15.36 -8.90
C SER A 175 5.73 15.02 -7.81
N GLN A 176 5.43 15.29 -6.53
CA GLN A 176 6.27 14.91 -5.40
C GLN A 176 6.27 13.40 -5.19
N ALA A 177 5.10 12.74 -5.29
CA ALA A 177 5.00 11.28 -5.22
C ALA A 177 5.87 10.61 -6.29
N LEU A 178 5.92 11.15 -7.50
CA LEU A 178 6.81 10.66 -8.55
C LEU A 178 8.30 10.83 -8.21
N ASP A 179 8.72 11.95 -7.62
CA ASP A 179 10.11 12.12 -7.18
C ASP A 179 10.47 11.11 -6.08
N CYS A 180 9.54 10.86 -5.15
CA CYS A 180 9.70 9.87 -4.09
C CYS A 180 9.74 8.44 -4.64
N ALA A 181 8.87 8.10 -5.60
CA ALA A 181 8.85 6.81 -6.27
C ALA A 181 10.16 6.56 -7.02
N LYS A 182 10.60 7.55 -7.81
CA LYS A 182 11.87 7.48 -8.56
C LYS A 182 13.06 7.22 -7.62
N ALA A 183 13.16 7.96 -6.52
CA ALA A 183 14.25 7.78 -5.56
C ALA A 183 14.25 6.38 -4.92
N GLN A 184 13.08 5.79 -4.69
CA GLN A 184 12.93 4.42 -4.18
C GLN A 184 13.29 3.38 -5.27
N ILE A 185 12.92 3.59 -6.54
CA ILE A 185 13.30 2.73 -7.65
C ILE A 185 14.81 2.76 -7.86
N ASP A 186 15.42 3.95 -7.87
CA ASP A 186 16.88 4.12 -7.96
C ASP A 186 17.61 3.43 -6.79
N ALA A 187 16.98 3.34 -5.61
CA ALA A 187 17.48 2.62 -4.44
C ALA A 187 17.28 1.09 -4.53
N GLY A 188 16.47 0.62 -5.47
CA GLY A 188 16.27 -0.79 -5.76
C GLY A 188 14.87 -1.34 -5.46
N ALA A 189 13.85 -0.51 -5.33
CA ALA A 189 12.46 -0.99 -5.30
C ALA A 189 12.09 -1.62 -6.66
N ASP A 190 11.36 -2.74 -6.62
CA ASP A 190 10.83 -3.42 -7.80
C ASP A 190 9.42 -2.95 -8.13
N ILE A 191 8.68 -2.59 -7.10
CA ILE A 191 7.26 -2.21 -7.13
C ILE A 191 7.10 -0.97 -6.26
N ILE A 192 6.26 -0.03 -6.66
CA ILE A 192 5.81 1.07 -5.81
C ILE A 192 4.34 0.83 -5.43
N GLY A 193 4.07 0.74 -4.14
CA GLY A 193 2.72 0.83 -3.62
C GLY A 193 2.27 2.28 -3.61
N MET A 194 1.05 2.53 -4.04
CA MET A 194 0.39 3.83 -3.94
C MET A 194 -0.89 3.65 -3.12
N GLY A 195 -0.98 4.33 -1.98
CA GLY A 195 -2.13 4.31 -1.09
C GLY A 195 -2.97 5.58 -1.23
N ASP A 196 -4.21 5.49 -1.68
CA ASP A 196 -5.11 6.65 -1.81
C ASP A 196 -6.42 6.47 -1.04
N ALA A 197 -6.30 6.24 0.27
CA ALA A 197 -7.40 5.80 1.13
C ALA A 197 -8.62 6.75 1.09
N ALA A 198 -8.40 8.07 1.04
CA ALA A 198 -9.47 9.07 1.03
C ALA A 198 -10.32 9.04 -0.27
N ALA A 199 -9.79 8.48 -1.35
CA ALA A 199 -10.49 8.38 -2.64
C ALA A 199 -11.76 7.53 -2.58
N SER A 200 -11.87 6.58 -1.63
CA SER A 200 -13.10 5.81 -1.43
C SER A 200 -14.28 6.63 -0.87
N LEU A 201 -14.02 7.82 -0.35
CA LEU A 201 -15.01 8.66 0.33
C LEU A 201 -15.72 9.65 -0.60
N VAL A 202 -15.22 9.82 -1.83
CA VAL A 202 -15.80 10.72 -2.82
C VAL A 202 -16.70 9.98 -3.82
N SER A 203 -17.54 10.72 -4.56
CA SER A 203 -18.34 10.11 -5.62
C SER A 203 -17.46 9.70 -6.82
N ARG A 204 -18.03 8.84 -7.69
CA ARG A 204 -17.37 8.42 -8.94
C ARG A 204 -16.99 9.63 -9.81
N GLU A 205 -17.86 10.63 -9.87
CA GLU A 205 -17.64 11.82 -10.70
C GLU A 205 -16.44 12.64 -10.18
N ILE A 206 -16.37 12.85 -8.86
CA ILE A 206 -15.24 13.57 -8.24
C ILE A 206 -13.94 12.78 -8.42
N TYR A 207 -13.98 11.47 -8.20
CA TYR A 207 -12.80 10.62 -8.43
C TYR A 207 -12.33 10.71 -9.87
N GLN A 208 -13.24 10.61 -10.84
CA GLN A 208 -12.94 10.67 -12.28
C GLN A 208 -12.38 12.02 -12.71
N GLU A 209 -12.86 13.11 -12.12
CA GLU A 209 -12.47 14.48 -12.49
C GLU A 209 -11.13 14.88 -11.86
N PHE A 210 -10.94 14.64 -10.57
CA PHE A 210 -9.83 15.20 -9.80
C PHE A 210 -8.72 14.20 -9.42
N ILE A 211 -9.05 12.94 -9.18
CA ILE A 211 -8.12 11.96 -8.58
C ILE A 211 -7.54 11.03 -9.63
N PHE A 212 -8.41 10.37 -10.40
CA PHE A 212 -8.02 9.40 -11.42
C PHE A 212 -6.94 9.90 -12.40
N PRO A 213 -6.99 11.13 -12.96
CA PRO A 213 -5.95 11.59 -13.87
C PRO A 213 -4.57 11.69 -13.20
N LEU A 214 -4.54 12.02 -11.91
CA LEU A 214 -3.30 12.15 -11.14
C LEU A 214 -2.73 10.78 -10.76
N GLU A 215 -3.58 9.84 -10.34
CA GLU A 215 -3.17 8.45 -10.12
C GLU A 215 -2.62 7.83 -11.41
N GLN A 216 -3.31 8.01 -12.55
CA GLN A 216 -2.85 7.53 -13.85
C GLN A 216 -1.50 8.14 -14.23
N LYS A 217 -1.28 9.42 -13.97
CA LYS A 217 0.00 10.11 -14.19
C LYS A 217 1.12 9.52 -13.33
N ILE A 218 0.83 9.22 -12.05
CA ILE A 218 1.79 8.59 -11.14
C ILE A 218 2.13 7.18 -11.62
N VAL A 219 1.12 6.38 -11.97
CA VAL A 219 1.31 5.01 -12.50
C VAL A 219 2.19 5.03 -13.74
N GLN A 220 1.87 5.88 -14.69
CA GLN A 220 2.63 6.02 -15.94
C GLN A 220 4.09 6.44 -15.67
N GLY A 221 4.31 7.43 -14.79
CA GLY A 221 5.66 7.87 -14.44
C GLY A 221 6.48 6.78 -13.74
N ILE A 222 5.86 5.97 -12.87
CA ILE A 222 6.54 4.83 -12.22
C ILE A 222 6.94 3.79 -13.28
N HIS A 223 6.07 3.48 -14.25
CA HIS A 223 6.40 2.58 -15.36
C HIS A 223 7.56 3.12 -16.21
N GLU A 224 7.60 4.42 -16.48
CA GLU A 224 8.72 5.06 -17.19
C GLU A 224 10.06 4.92 -16.44
N TYR A 225 10.02 4.84 -15.11
CA TYR A 225 11.20 4.56 -14.27
C TYR A 225 11.52 3.06 -14.17
N GLY A 226 10.69 2.18 -14.75
CA GLY A 226 10.89 0.73 -14.78
C GLY A 226 10.38 -0.03 -13.55
N GLY A 227 9.58 0.61 -12.68
CA GLY A 227 8.88 -0.03 -11.57
C GLY A 227 7.51 -0.56 -11.97
N LEU A 228 6.99 -1.53 -11.19
CA LEU A 228 5.58 -1.92 -11.22
C LEU A 228 4.80 -1.10 -10.20
N VAL A 229 3.47 -1.06 -10.33
CA VAL A 229 2.58 -0.32 -9.41
C VAL A 229 1.57 -1.24 -8.75
N LYS A 230 1.43 -1.10 -7.42
CA LYS A 230 0.37 -1.71 -6.61
C LYS A 230 -0.49 -0.58 -6.03
N LEU A 231 -1.68 -0.35 -6.60
CA LEU A 231 -2.63 0.65 -6.11
C LEU A 231 -3.52 0.04 -5.02
N HIS A 232 -3.58 0.70 -3.86
CA HIS A 232 -4.46 0.34 -2.74
C HIS A 232 -5.34 1.51 -2.33
N ILE A 233 -6.64 1.30 -2.33
CA ILE A 233 -7.63 2.23 -1.80
C ILE A 233 -8.48 1.48 -0.77
N CYS A 234 -8.38 1.88 0.51
CA CYS A 234 -9.17 1.29 1.60
C CYS A 234 -10.65 1.62 1.47
N GLY A 235 -11.51 0.75 1.99
CA GLY A 235 -12.95 0.97 2.05
C GLY A 235 -13.71 0.45 0.83
N ASN A 236 -14.96 0.86 0.70
CA ASN A 236 -15.82 0.41 -0.39
C ASN A 236 -15.51 1.17 -1.69
N THR A 237 -14.80 0.53 -2.59
CA THR A 237 -14.39 1.08 -3.89
C THR A 237 -15.20 0.59 -5.07
N ASN A 238 -16.32 -0.12 -4.86
CA ASN A 238 -17.13 -0.68 -5.96
C ASN A 238 -17.55 0.36 -7.01
N HIS A 239 -17.82 1.59 -6.59
CA HIS A 239 -18.24 2.69 -7.46
C HIS A 239 -17.12 3.30 -8.32
N ILE A 240 -15.85 3.12 -7.93
CA ILE A 240 -14.66 3.62 -8.65
C ILE A 240 -13.76 2.50 -9.18
N LEU A 241 -14.08 1.25 -8.94
CA LEU A 241 -13.23 0.08 -9.25
C LEU A 241 -12.81 0.01 -10.72
N GLU A 242 -13.72 0.31 -11.64
CA GLU A 242 -13.42 0.36 -13.07
C GLU A 242 -12.31 1.39 -13.37
N LEU A 243 -12.40 2.59 -12.80
CA LEU A 243 -11.40 3.63 -12.96
C LEU A 243 -10.07 3.27 -12.29
N MET A 244 -10.10 2.62 -11.11
CA MET A 244 -8.87 2.09 -10.50
C MET A 244 -8.14 1.13 -11.44
N ILE A 245 -8.86 0.22 -12.10
CA ILE A 245 -8.29 -0.70 -13.11
C ILE A 245 -7.75 0.08 -14.32
N GLU A 246 -8.44 1.14 -14.72
CA GLU A 246 -8.05 1.99 -15.87
C GLU A 246 -6.87 2.93 -15.57
N THR A 247 -6.42 3.05 -14.31
CA THR A 247 -5.16 3.75 -14.00
C THR A 247 -3.95 3.09 -14.68
N GLY A 248 -4.05 1.80 -14.98
CA GLY A 248 -2.98 0.99 -15.56
C GLY A 248 -2.02 0.39 -14.52
N ALA A 249 -2.35 0.45 -13.22
CA ALA A 249 -1.57 -0.23 -12.18
C ALA A 249 -1.52 -1.76 -12.42
N ASP A 250 -0.38 -2.37 -12.14
CA ASP A 250 -0.16 -3.82 -12.37
C ASP A 250 -0.93 -4.69 -11.37
N ILE A 251 -1.10 -4.18 -10.16
CA ILE A 251 -1.82 -4.83 -9.06
C ILE A 251 -2.84 -3.85 -8.48
N ILE A 252 -4.10 -4.22 -8.49
CA ILE A 252 -5.16 -3.53 -7.76
C ILE A 252 -5.42 -4.30 -6.46
N ASP A 253 -5.09 -3.69 -5.35
CA ASP A 253 -5.22 -4.25 -4.00
C ASP A 253 -6.49 -3.71 -3.34
N ILE A 254 -7.51 -4.55 -3.25
CA ILE A 254 -8.86 -4.15 -2.88
C ILE A 254 -9.18 -4.47 -1.42
N ASP A 255 -9.92 -3.55 -0.78
CA ASP A 255 -10.48 -3.74 0.55
C ASP A 255 -11.55 -4.85 0.57
N TYR A 256 -11.78 -5.45 1.74
CA TYR A 256 -12.78 -6.52 1.92
C TYR A 256 -14.24 -6.06 1.66
N LEU A 257 -14.49 -4.75 1.64
CA LEU A 257 -15.79 -4.15 1.29
C LEU A 257 -16.05 -4.09 -0.21
N THR A 258 -15.03 -4.36 -1.03
CA THR A 258 -15.13 -4.39 -2.48
C THR A 258 -15.49 -5.80 -2.95
N ASP A 259 -16.39 -5.90 -3.92
CA ASP A 259 -16.83 -7.17 -4.50
C ASP A 259 -15.68 -7.82 -5.29
N TYR A 260 -15.11 -8.90 -4.70
CA TYR A 260 -13.95 -9.59 -5.25
C TYR A 260 -14.23 -10.27 -6.59
N GLU A 261 -15.38 -10.93 -6.71
CA GLU A 261 -15.75 -11.62 -7.96
C GLU A 261 -15.94 -10.63 -9.10
N ASN A 262 -16.61 -9.51 -8.83
CA ASN A 262 -16.75 -8.42 -9.79
C ASN A 262 -15.37 -7.81 -10.16
N ALA A 263 -14.48 -7.63 -9.19
CA ALA A 263 -13.14 -7.12 -9.44
C ALA A 263 -12.34 -8.03 -10.37
N ILE A 264 -12.37 -9.34 -10.16
CA ILE A 264 -11.73 -10.34 -11.04
C ILE A 264 -12.29 -10.26 -12.47
N GLN A 265 -13.62 -10.16 -12.61
CA GLN A 265 -14.25 -10.09 -13.94
C GLN A 265 -13.89 -8.80 -14.68
N MET A 266 -13.86 -7.66 -13.99
CA MET A 266 -13.52 -6.36 -14.58
C MET A 266 -12.05 -6.25 -14.93
N ALA A 267 -11.17 -6.83 -14.10
CA ALA A 267 -9.73 -6.78 -14.30
C ALA A 267 -9.22 -7.71 -15.42
N ALA A 268 -10.02 -8.68 -15.86
CA ALA A 268 -9.61 -9.78 -16.72
C ALA A 268 -8.59 -9.39 -17.81
N GLY A 269 -7.34 -9.75 -17.61
CA GLY A 269 -6.21 -9.51 -18.52
C GLY A 269 -5.64 -8.09 -18.52
N LYS A 270 -6.15 -7.16 -17.69
CA LYS A 270 -5.63 -5.79 -17.56
C LYS A 270 -4.63 -5.65 -16.39
N CYS A 271 -4.95 -6.22 -15.25
CA CYS A 271 -4.13 -6.17 -14.05
C CYS A 271 -4.39 -7.40 -13.16
N SER A 272 -3.61 -7.56 -12.11
CA SER A 272 -3.82 -8.59 -11.07
C SER A 272 -4.64 -8.02 -9.92
N ILE A 273 -5.65 -8.76 -9.44
CA ILE A 273 -6.37 -8.40 -8.22
C ILE A 273 -5.69 -9.04 -7.01
N CYS A 274 -5.44 -8.25 -5.99
CA CYS A 274 -4.94 -8.68 -4.69
C CYS A 274 -6.02 -8.46 -3.63
N GLY A 275 -6.28 -9.46 -2.83
CA GLY A 275 -7.27 -9.34 -1.76
C GLY A 275 -7.95 -10.65 -1.42
N ASN A 276 -9.07 -10.59 -0.71
CA ASN A 276 -9.55 -9.40 0.03
C ASN A 276 -10.36 -9.81 1.27
N PHE A 277 -9.93 -10.83 2.00
CA PHE A 277 -10.71 -11.20 3.21
C PHE A 277 -10.57 -10.14 4.32
N ASP A 278 -11.61 -10.05 5.19
CA ASP A 278 -11.65 -9.07 6.29
C ASP A 278 -10.52 -9.31 7.31
N PRO A 279 -9.59 -8.35 7.49
CA PRO A 279 -8.48 -8.53 8.41
C PRO A 279 -8.93 -8.60 9.88
N THR A 280 -10.04 -7.96 10.24
CA THR A 280 -10.52 -7.94 11.63
C THR A 280 -11.33 -9.17 11.96
N SER A 281 -12.37 -9.47 11.19
CA SER A 281 -13.26 -10.61 11.50
C SER A 281 -12.56 -11.97 11.26
N ILE A 282 -11.67 -12.04 10.26
CA ILE A 282 -11.00 -13.29 9.89
C ILE A 282 -9.65 -13.45 10.60
N LEU A 283 -8.71 -12.50 10.42
CA LEU A 283 -7.37 -12.69 10.99
C LEU A 283 -7.29 -12.44 12.48
N LEU A 284 -7.96 -11.37 12.97
CA LEU A 284 -7.88 -10.99 14.38
C LEU A 284 -8.82 -11.81 15.27
N GLN A 285 -10.09 -11.97 14.86
CA GLN A 285 -11.16 -12.54 15.68
C GLN A 285 -11.52 -13.98 15.28
N GLY A 286 -11.24 -14.37 14.04
CA GLY A 286 -11.55 -15.69 13.51
C GLY A 286 -10.65 -16.78 14.06
N SER A 287 -11.11 -18.02 13.86
CA SER A 287 -10.33 -19.23 14.11
C SER A 287 -9.40 -19.52 12.92
N ARG A 288 -8.47 -20.47 13.13
CA ARG A 288 -7.63 -20.99 12.05
C ARG A 288 -8.46 -21.54 10.86
N ASP A 289 -9.59 -22.16 11.13
CA ASP A 289 -10.44 -22.74 10.09
C ASP A 289 -11.16 -21.64 9.31
N ASP A 290 -11.59 -20.54 9.96
CA ASP A 290 -12.15 -19.35 9.28
C ASP A 290 -11.11 -18.72 8.34
N VAL A 291 -9.85 -18.64 8.75
CA VAL A 291 -8.76 -18.15 7.90
C VAL A 291 -8.56 -19.03 6.67
N ILE A 292 -8.54 -20.35 6.85
CA ILE A 292 -8.38 -21.31 5.74
C ILE A 292 -9.54 -21.19 4.75
N GLU A 293 -10.79 -21.07 5.24
CA GLU A 293 -11.96 -20.91 4.38
C GLU A 293 -11.91 -19.60 3.59
N ALA A 294 -11.51 -18.50 4.22
CA ALA A 294 -11.37 -17.20 3.57
C ALA A 294 -10.28 -17.21 2.48
N VAL A 295 -9.11 -17.78 2.77
CA VAL A 295 -8.02 -17.93 1.77
C VAL A 295 -8.47 -18.82 0.63
N LYS A 296 -9.16 -19.93 0.92
CA LYS A 296 -9.73 -20.84 -0.08
C LYS A 296 -10.72 -20.09 -0.98
N SER A 297 -11.62 -19.31 -0.41
CA SER A 297 -12.59 -18.50 -1.17
C SER A 297 -11.89 -17.54 -2.13
N CYS A 298 -10.83 -16.83 -1.70
CA CYS A 298 -10.04 -15.97 -2.58
C CYS A 298 -9.39 -16.76 -3.73
N ILE A 299 -8.93 -17.98 -3.47
CA ILE A 299 -8.34 -18.85 -4.50
C ILE A 299 -9.39 -19.33 -5.50
N ASP A 300 -10.54 -19.80 -5.00
CA ASP A 300 -11.61 -20.38 -5.83
C ASP A 300 -12.28 -19.33 -6.73
N LEU A 301 -12.42 -18.10 -6.26
CA LEU A 301 -12.96 -16.96 -7.01
C LEU A 301 -11.94 -16.26 -7.90
N GLY A 302 -10.66 -16.38 -7.55
CA GLY A 302 -9.56 -15.74 -8.26
C GLY A 302 -9.27 -16.34 -9.64
N ASP A 303 -8.49 -15.62 -10.42
CA ASP A 303 -7.97 -16.10 -11.69
C ASP A 303 -6.50 -16.51 -11.61
N LYS A 304 -5.88 -16.79 -12.75
CA LYS A 304 -4.47 -17.20 -12.84
C LYS A 304 -3.47 -16.10 -12.46
N THR A 305 -3.89 -14.86 -12.34
CA THR A 305 -3.04 -13.71 -11.95
C THR A 305 -3.32 -13.20 -10.54
N SER A 306 -4.41 -13.66 -9.92
CA SER A 306 -4.86 -13.19 -8.61
C SER A 306 -3.86 -13.50 -7.50
N LEU A 307 -3.78 -12.60 -6.53
CA LEU A 307 -2.88 -12.64 -5.38
C LEU A 307 -3.70 -12.73 -4.09
N VAL A 308 -3.15 -13.32 -3.04
CA VAL A 308 -3.85 -13.49 -1.76
C VAL A 308 -3.34 -12.47 -0.73
N SER A 309 -4.28 -11.73 -0.15
CA SER A 309 -4.06 -10.81 0.97
C SER A 309 -5.36 -10.64 1.76
N ALA A 310 -5.27 -10.19 3.01
CA ALA A 310 -6.37 -9.49 3.64
C ALA A 310 -6.64 -8.18 2.89
N GLY A 311 -7.84 -7.64 2.96
CA GLY A 311 -8.24 -6.43 2.25
C GLY A 311 -7.64 -5.13 2.79
N CYS A 312 -6.84 -5.22 3.86
CA CYS A 312 -6.08 -4.11 4.43
C CYS A 312 -4.97 -4.67 5.34
N GLU A 313 -4.30 -3.80 6.14
CA GLU A 313 -3.25 -4.18 7.08
C GLU A 313 -3.70 -5.28 8.06
N VAL A 314 -2.81 -6.25 8.28
CA VAL A 314 -2.97 -7.27 9.33
C VAL A 314 -2.98 -6.60 10.71
N PRO A 315 -4.06 -6.74 11.50
CA PRO A 315 -4.15 -6.06 12.79
C PRO A 315 -3.02 -6.45 13.76
N LYS A 316 -2.52 -5.48 14.52
CA LYS A 316 -1.41 -5.65 15.48
C LYS A 316 -1.55 -6.88 16.39
N MET A 317 -2.78 -7.19 16.83
CA MET A 317 -3.08 -8.23 17.80
C MET A 317 -3.50 -9.58 17.16
N THR A 318 -3.39 -9.70 15.84
CA THR A 318 -3.69 -10.97 15.14
C THR A 318 -2.94 -12.13 15.79
N PRO A 319 -3.61 -13.25 16.11
CA PRO A 319 -2.96 -14.47 16.56
C PRO A 319 -1.93 -14.96 15.53
N PHE A 320 -0.73 -15.31 15.99
CA PHE A 320 0.34 -15.74 15.08
C PHE A 320 -0.04 -17.00 14.30
N GLU A 321 -0.80 -17.89 14.90
CA GLU A 321 -1.33 -19.11 14.26
C GLU A 321 -2.27 -18.79 13.09
N ASN A 322 -3.03 -17.70 13.14
CA ASN A 322 -3.94 -17.31 12.07
C ASN A 322 -3.15 -16.83 10.83
N LEU A 323 -2.13 -15.98 10.99
CA LEU A 323 -1.31 -15.58 9.86
C LEU A 323 -0.45 -16.75 9.32
N LYS A 324 0.00 -17.66 10.18
CA LYS A 324 0.65 -18.92 9.76
C LYS A 324 -0.28 -19.85 8.99
N ALA A 325 -1.58 -19.85 9.28
CA ALA A 325 -2.56 -20.66 8.57
C ALA A 325 -2.70 -20.23 7.10
N VAL A 326 -2.56 -18.94 6.80
CA VAL A 326 -2.52 -18.43 5.41
C VAL A 326 -1.40 -19.12 4.62
N ASP A 327 -0.15 -19.02 5.09
CA ASP A 327 1.00 -19.62 4.42
C ASP A 327 0.93 -21.15 4.34
N ALA A 328 0.48 -21.80 5.43
CA ALA A 328 0.33 -23.26 5.46
C ALA A 328 -0.68 -23.76 4.41
N TYR A 329 -1.80 -23.05 4.25
CA TYR A 329 -2.80 -23.40 3.24
C TYR A 329 -2.28 -23.16 1.82
N LEU A 330 -1.64 -22.02 1.57
CA LEU A 330 -1.06 -21.69 0.26
C LEU A 330 0.02 -22.71 -0.18
N LYS A 331 0.79 -23.27 0.76
CA LYS A 331 1.78 -24.33 0.50
C LYS A 331 1.18 -25.71 0.28
N GLY A 332 0.05 -26.01 0.90
CA GLY A 332 -0.60 -27.32 0.89
C GLY A 332 -1.80 -27.45 -0.02
N GLY A 333 -2.50 -26.35 -0.29
CA GLY A 333 -3.80 -26.33 -0.99
C GLY A 333 -3.74 -26.55 -2.51
N MET A 334 -2.57 -26.52 -3.14
CA MET A 334 -2.43 -26.82 -4.58
C MET A 334 -2.27 -28.33 -4.89
N ARG A 335 -2.51 -29.20 -3.90
CA ARG A 335 -2.56 -30.66 -4.11
C ARG A 335 -4.02 -31.12 -4.15
N ILE A 336 -4.77 -30.71 -5.16
CA ILE A 336 -6.01 -31.39 -5.56
C ILE A 336 -5.91 -31.66 -7.05
#